data_d46c53043562363eeec18c8aaf362c4a
#
_entry.id   d46c53043562363eeec18c8aaf362c4a
#
_cell.length_a   1.000
_cell.length_b   1.000
_cell.length_c   1.000
_cell.angle_alpha   90.00
_cell.angle_beta   90.00
_cell.angle_gamma   90.00
#
_symmetry.space_group_name_H-M   'P 1'
#
loop_
_entity.id
_entity.type
_entity.pdbx_description
1 polymer ?
#
loop_
_entity_poly.entity_id
_entity_poly.type
_entity_poly.pdbx_seq_one_letter_code
_entity_poly.pdbx_strand_id
1 'polypeptide(L)'
;MATHLVGATGNIGKRVVEKGGDDINVISRFELKLDQRPLYYNFDSKSIGGTSIKEGDVIIFAAAISEPSVVSAQFEKALAVNVESTGEFIETALGKGCKVLFLSSDAVYGDVETGFDESHPSNPKGAYAEMKAVIEKRFEGNPNFKALRLSYNFFKDDRFTTYLRQCAEKGVEAEVFDPLTRAVVHRDDTVDAILNIAANWDCADGQYINCGGPDVLSRQQFTEIVRDTALPSLKFKVTQPPAKFYGDRAAYSQMSSPNLEKILGRKRHTIKQAVELEFGVGNMG
;
A
#
# COMPACT_ATOMS: atom_id res chain seq x y z
N MET A 1 24.42 7.32 -0.42
CA MET A 1 23.18 6.58 -0.11
C MET A 1 22.19 6.95 -1.20
N ALA A 2 21.78 6.01 -2.02
CA ALA A 2 20.79 6.20 -3.07
C ALA A 2 19.50 5.49 -2.68
N THR A 3 18.36 5.99 -3.18
CA THR A 3 17.06 5.35 -2.99
C THR A 3 16.63 4.66 -4.27
N HIS A 4 16.27 3.39 -4.17
CA HIS A 4 15.83 2.56 -5.29
C HIS A 4 14.40 2.08 -5.05
N LEU A 5 13.59 2.07 -6.11
CA LEU A 5 12.20 1.63 -6.07
C LEU A 5 11.96 0.42 -6.97
N VAL A 6 11.46 -0.66 -6.42
CA VAL A 6 10.93 -1.82 -7.15
C VAL A 6 9.41 -1.71 -7.18
N GLY A 7 8.81 -1.73 -8.39
CA GLY A 7 7.36 -1.65 -8.54
C GLY A 7 6.82 -0.26 -8.90
N ALA A 8 7.59 0.52 -9.64
CA ALA A 8 7.22 1.88 -10.09
C ALA A 8 5.95 1.97 -10.96
N THR A 9 5.45 0.85 -11.49
CA THR A 9 4.23 0.82 -12.32
C THR A 9 2.92 0.72 -11.52
N GLY A 10 3.00 0.37 -10.23
CA GLY A 10 1.85 0.33 -9.31
C GLY A 10 1.41 1.73 -8.86
N ASN A 11 0.19 1.84 -8.31
CA ASN A 11 -0.39 3.13 -7.91
C ASN A 11 0.48 3.90 -6.88
N ILE A 12 1.02 3.19 -5.88
CA ILE A 12 1.94 3.78 -4.90
C ILE A 12 3.28 4.09 -5.55
N GLY A 13 3.85 3.13 -6.30
CA GLY A 13 5.15 3.29 -6.92
C GLY A 13 5.21 4.46 -7.92
N LYS A 14 4.19 4.65 -8.75
CA LYS A 14 4.08 5.81 -9.65
C LYS A 14 4.14 7.11 -8.85
N ARG A 15 3.36 7.19 -7.75
CA ARG A 15 3.32 8.40 -6.93
C ARG A 15 4.61 8.65 -6.17
N VAL A 16 5.34 7.58 -5.77
CA VAL A 16 6.70 7.71 -5.21
C VAL A 16 7.66 8.32 -6.22
N VAL A 17 7.63 7.87 -7.49
CA VAL A 17 8.46 8.47 -8.56
C VAL A 17 8.07 9.92 -8.81
N GLU A 18 6.77 10.24 -8.91
CA GLU A 18 6.29 11.60 -9.14
C GLU A 18 6.73 12.58 -8.05
N LYS A 19 6.66 12.18 -6.77
CA LYS A 19 7.03 13.04 -5.63
C LYS A 19 8.52 13.05 -5.33
N GLY A 20 9.21 11.93 -5.52
CA GLY A 20 10.64 11.80 -5.25
C GLY A 20 11.53 12.24 -6.41
N GLY A 21 10.99 12.39 -7.62
CA GLY A 21 11.72 12.91 -8.77
C GLY A 21 13.01 12.15 -9.07
N ASP A 22 14.07 12.91 -9.35
CA ASP A 22 15.40 12.39 -9.74
C ASP A 22 16.14 11.64 -8.60
N ASP A 23 15.68 11.77 -7.36
CA ASP A 23 16.26 11.09 -6.20
C ASP A 23 15.88 9.60 -6.15
N ILE A 24 14.92 9.16 -6.97
CA ILE A 24 14.43 7.79 -7.02
C ILE A 24 14.96 7.05 -8.24
N ASN A 25 15.78 6.04 -8.00
CA ASN A 25 16.23 5.11 -9.04
C ASN A 25 15.21 3.98 -9.18
N VAL A 26 14.69 3.75 -10.38
CA VAL A 26 13.69 2.69 -10.61
C VAL A 26 14.37 1.38 -10.98
N ILE A 27 14.00 0.30 -10.28
CA ILE A 27 14.36 -1.08 -10.63
C ILE A 27 13.13 -1.75 -11.25
N SER A 28 13.23 -2.16 -12.50
CA SER A 28 12.13 -2.80 -13.23
C SER A 28 12.58 -4.06 -13.95
N ARG A 29 11.68 -5.01 -14.13
CA ARG A 29 11.90 -6.19 -14.97
C ARG A 29 11.71 -5.93 -16.48
N PHE A 30 11.17 -4.75 -16.83
CA PHE A 30 10.96 -4.34 -18.21
C PHE A 30 11.63 -2.99 -18.45
N GLU A 31 12.02 -2.76 -19.72
CA GLU A 31 12.39 -1.43 -20.15
C GLU A 31 11.17 -0.50 -20.00
N LEU A 32 11.20 0.33 -18.95
CA LEU A 32 10.20 1.36 -18.76
C LEU A 32 10.66 2.57 -19.56
N LYS A 33 9.82 3.07 -20.47
CA LYS A 33 9.96 4.41 -21.05
C LYS A 33 9.58 5.46 -19.98
N LEU A 34 10.36 5.53 -18.92
CA LEU A 34 10.42 6.67 -18.03
C LEU A 34 11.59 7.50 -18.54
N ASP A 35 11.43 8.79 -18.67
CA ASP A 35 12.43 9.72 -19.25
C ASP A 35 13.81 9.69 -18.56
N GLN A 36 13.99 8.91 -17.51
CA GLN A 36 15.22 8.80 -16.74
C GLN A 36 15.51 7.37 -16.25
N ARG A 37 16.56 6.78 -16.85
CA ARG A 37 17.41 5.70 -16.33
C ARG A 37 16.74 4.44 -15.77
N PRO A 38 16.30 3.48 -16.58
CA PRO A 38 15.85 2.20 -16.06
C PRO A 38 17.05 1.38 -15.58
N LEU A 39 17.02 0.99 -14.30
CA LEU A 39 17.79 -0.13 -13.80
C LEU A 39 16.96 -1.40 -13.99
N TYR A 40 17.55 -2.43 -14.59
CA TYR A 40 16.85 -3.69 -14.86
C TYR A 40 17.08 -4.70 -13.75
N TYR A 41 15.99 -5.27 -13.23
CA TYR A 41 16.03 -6.51 -12.49
C TYR A 41 15.32 -7.60 -13.26
N ASN A 42 16.04 -8.67 -13.57
CA ASN A 42 15.43 -9.83 -14.18
C ASN A 42 14.95 -10.80 -13.08
N PHE A 43 13.62 -10.86 -12.88
CA PHE A 43 13.00 -11.78 -11.93
C PHE A 43 13.20 -13.26 -12.34
N ASP A 44 13.39 -13.55 -13.63
CA ASP A 44 13.57 -14.91 -14.12
C ASP A 44 15.02 -15.41 -13.90
N SER A 45 16.01 -14.52 -13.99
CA SER A 45 17.43 -14.86 -13.75
C SER A 45 17.86 -14.62 -12.30
N LYS A 46 16.97 -14.11 -11.45
CA LYS A 46 17.20 -13.82 -10.03
C LYS A 46 18.45 -12.95 -9.79
N SER A 47 18.84 -12.18 -10.78
CA SER A 47 20.03 -11.34 -10.75
C SER A 47 19.67 -9.87 -10.77
N ILE A 48 20.25 -9.09 -9.86
CA ILE A 48 20.29 -7.64 -9.93
C ILE A 48 21.37 -7.27 -10.96
N GLY A 49 21.11 -7.54 -12.23
CA GLY A 49 22.04 -7.29 -13.31
C GLY A 49 22.21 -5.80 -13.56
N GLY A 50 23.45 -5.32 -13.60
CA GLY A 50 23.76 -3.94 -13.99
C GLY A 50 23.38 -2.86 -12.98
N THR A 51 22.91 -3.22 -11.78
CA THR A 51 22.59 -2.24 -10.75
C THR A 51 23.83 -1.87 -9.94
N SER A 52 24.05 -0.59 -9.76
CA SER A 52 25.07 -0.05 -8.87
C SER A 52 24.63 0.02 -7.40
N ILE A 53 23.74 -0.92 -6.96
CA ILE A 53 23.28 -0.98 -5.56
C ILE A 53 24.48 -1.22 -4.64
N LYS A 54 24.64 -0.34 -3.65
CA LYS A 54 25.79 -0.30 -2.74
C LYS A 54 25.33 -0.42 -1.29
N GLU A 55 26.25 -0.76 -0.43
CA GLU A 55 26.06 -0.70 1.01
C GLU A 55 25.53 0.67 1.45
N GLY A 56 24.53 0.65 2.32
CA GLY A 56 23.84 1.83 2.84
C GLY A 56 22.71 2.37 1.94
N ASP A 57 22.54 1.89 0.70
CA ASP A 57 21.41 2.29 -0.15
C ASP A 57 20.08 1.78 0.42
N VAL A 58 19.00 2.49 0.11
CA VAL A 58 17.64 2.12 0.53
C VAL A 58 16.85 1.57 -0.64
N ILE A 59 16.24 0.41 -0.45
CA ILE A 59 15.33 -0.22 -1.41
C ILE A 59 13.89 -0.06 -0.91
N ILE A 60 13.05 0.64 -1.66
CA ILE A 60 11.60 0.63 -1.48
C ILE A 60 11.04 -0.52 -2.33
N PHE A 61 10.54 -1.57 -1.68
CA PHE A 61 9.99 -2.73 -2.39
C PHE A 61 8.46 -2.68 -2.41
N ALA A 62 7.90 -2.16 -3.53
CA ALA A 62 6.47 -1.93 -3.74
C ALA A 62 5.83 -2.91 -4.75
N ALA A 63 6.59 -3.85 -5.29
CA ALA A 63 6.07 -4.79 -6.28
C ALA A 63 5.30 -5.94 -5.61
N ALA A 64 4.12 -6.25 -6.13
CA ALA A 64 3.35 -7.45 -5.78
C ALA A 64 2.24 -7.71 -6.79
N ILE A 65 1.81 -8.95 -6.92
CA ILE A 65 0.48 -9.31 -7.43
C ILE A 65 -0.46 -9.16 -6.24
N SER A 66 -1.25 -8.08 -6.18
CA SER A 66 -1.98 -7.68 -4.97
C SER A 66 -3.50 -7.83 -5.04
N GLU A 67 -4.06 -8.07 -6.23
CA GLU A 67 -5.51 -8.28 -6.39
C GLU A 67 -5.88 -9.69 -5.89
N PRO A 68 -6.69 -9.84 -4.82
CA PRO A 68 -6.99 -11.15 -4.24
C PRO A 68 -7.55 -12.16 -5.23
N SER A 69 -8.44 -11.71 -6.14
CA SER A 69 -9.01 -12.57 -7.18
C SER A 69 -7.96 -13.07 -8.18
N VAL A 70 -6.94 -12.25 -8.48
CA VAL A 70 -5.83 -12.64 -9.37
C VAL A 70 -4.89 -13.59 -8.63
N VAL A 71 -4.61 -13.33 -7.35
CA VAL A 71 -3.78 -14.21 -6.51
C VAL A 71 -4.42 -15.59 -6.42
N SER A 72 -5.72 -15.68 -6.14
CA SER A 72 -6.44 -16.96 -6.05
C SER A 72 -6.50 -17.67 -7.40
N ALA A 73 -6.69 -16.96 -8.51
CA ALA A 73 -6.78 -17.55 -9.86
C ALA A 73 -5.42 -17.99 -10.43
N GLN A 74 -4.32 -17.36 -10.00
CA GLN A 74 -2.96 -17.60 -10.48
C GLN A 74 -2.00 -17.85 -9.29
N PHE A 75 -2.40 -18.73 -8.37
CA PHE A 75 -1.73 -18.92 -7.09
C PHE A 75 -0.23 -19.23 -7.23
N GLU A 76 0.15 -20.20 -8.06
CA GLU A 76 1.56 -20.57 -8.26
C GLU A 76 2.41 -19.40 -8.78
N LYS A 77 1.86 -18.64 -9.72
CA LYS A 77 2.54 -17.44 -10.22
C LYS A 77 2.65 -16.36 -9.16
N ALA A 78 1.60 -16.17 -8.37
CA ALA A 78 1.62 -15.21 -7.27
C ALA A 78 2.62 -15.63 -6.19
N LEU A 79 2.70 -16.92 -5.86
CA LEU A 79 3.68 -17.46 -4.93
C LEU A 79 5.12 -17.23 -5.43
N ALA A 80 5.40 -17.57 -6.69
CA ALA A 80 6.72 -17.37 -7.29
C ALA A 80 7.15 -15.89 -7.28
N VAL A 81 6.22 -14.96 -7.53
CA VAL A 81 6.53 -13.51 -7.54
C VAL A 81 6.57 -12.93 -6.13
N ASN A 82 5.50 -13.13 -5.35
CA ASN A 82 5.31 -12.43 -4.07
C ASN A 82 6.16 -13.02 -2.94
N VAL A 83 6.56 -14.28 -3.02
CA VAL A 83 7.32 -14.96 -1.97
C VAL A 83 8.73 -15.30 -2.44
N GLU A 84 8.88 -16.13 -3.47
CA GLU A 84 10.17 -16.65 -3.89
C GLU A 84 11.08 -15.53 -4.42
N SER A 85 10.69 -14.90 -5.53
CA SER A 85 11.49 -13.85 -6.16
C SER A 85 11.64 -12.61 -5.28
N THR A 86 10.58 -12.24 -4.54
CA THR A 86 10.64 -11.13 -3.56
C THR A 86 11.62 -11.44 -2.44
N GLY A 87 11.54 -12.65 -1.86
CA GLY A 87 12.42 -13.06 -0.78
C GLY A 87 13.90 -13.10 -1.19
N GLU A 88 14.19 -13.66 -2.36
CA GLU A 88 15.56 -13.71 -2.88
C GLU A 88 16.13 -12.33 -3.21
N PHE A 89 15.29 -11.44 -3.79
CA PHE A 89 15.69 -10.06 -4.03
C PHE A 89 16.05 -9.34 -2.72
N ILE A 90 15.17 -9.41 -1.72
CA ILE A 90 15.40 -8.77 -0.42
C ILE A 90 16.64 -9.34 0.27
N GLU A 91 16.82 -10.66 0.26
CA GLU A 91 18.00 -11.30 0.83
C GLU A 91 19.30 -10.83 0.15
N THR A 92 19.28 -10.73 -1.18
CA THR A 92 20.43 -10.22 -1.95
C THR A 92 20.73 -8.76 -1.60
N ALA A 93 19.70 -7.90 -1.48
CA ALA A 93 19.86 -6.50 -1.11
C ALA A 93 20.42 -6.35 0.32
N LEU A 94 19.84 -7.07 1.27
CA LEU A 94 20.31 -7.08 2.67
C LEU A 94 21.75 -7.63 2.77
N GLY A 95 22.09 -8.68 2.01
CA GLY A 95 23.45 -9.24 1.93
C GLY A 95 24.48 -8.27 1.37
N LYS A 96 24.07 -7.26 0.59
CA LYS A 96 24.91 -6.15 0.13
C LYS A 96 24.98 -4.98 1.11
N GLY A 97 24.35 -5.07 2.28
CA GLY A 97 24.31 -4.01 3.29
C GLY A 97 23.30 -2.91 2.97
N CYS A 98 22.33 -3.14 2.07
CA CYS A 98 21.25 -2.22 1.82
C CYS A 98 20.21 -2.26 2.94
N LYS A 99 19.43 -1.19 3.08
CA LYS A 99 18.20 -1.14 3.86
C LYS A 99 17.01 -1.43 2.96
N VAL A 100 16.02 -2.19 3.44
CA VAL A 100 14.83 -2.56 2.65
C VAL A 100 13.57 -2.14 3.37
N LEU A 101 12.80 -1.24 2.75
CA LEU A 101 11.43 -0.89 3.13
C LEU A 101 10.46 -1.70 2.28
N PHE A 102 9.91 -2.75 2.86
CA PHE A 102 8.94 -3.63 2.21
C PHE A 102 7.52 -3.10 2.39
N LEU A 103 6.78 -2.87 1.30
CA LEU A 103 5.38 -2.51 1.40
C LEU A 103 4.54 -3.76 1.64
N SER A 104 4.09 -3.89 2.87
CA SER A 104 3.20 -4.95 3.35
C SER A 104 1.74 -4.47 3.34
N SER A 105 0.87 -5.11 4.10
CA SER A 105 -0.56 -4.81 4.16
C SER A 105 -1.12 -5.06 5.55
N ASP A 106 -2.17 -4.31 5.93
CA ASP A 106 -2.99 -4.58 7.12
C ASP A 106 -3.67 -5.97 7.08
N ALA A 107 -3.77 -6.57 5.89
CA ALA A 107 -4.32 -7.92 5.73
C ALA A 107 -3.54 -9.00 6.51
N VAL A 108 -2.27 -8.74 6.88
CA VAL A 108 -1.47 -9.66 7.71
C VAL A 108 -2.04 -9.85 9.11
N TYR A 109 -2.87 -8.92 9.59
CA TYR A 109 -3.54 -9.04 10.90
C TYR A 109 -4.80 -9.91 10.86
N GLY A 110 -5.37 -10.13 9.67
CA GLY A 110 -6.64 -10.85 9.51
C GLY A 110 -7.85 -10.01 9.90
N ASP A 111 -8.85 -10.68 10.45
CA ASP A 111 -10.14 -10.08 10.81
C ASP A 111 -10.10 -9.64 12.28
N VAL A 112 -9.99 -8.33 12.52
CA VAL A 112 -9.86 -7.75 13.86
C VAL A 112 -10.89 -6.63 14.02
N GLU A 113 -11.91 -6.90 14.85
CA GLU A 113 -13.04 -5.97 15.07
C GLU A 113 -12.73 -4.82 16.02
N THR A 114 -11.70 -4.95 16.84
CA THR A 114 -11.29 -3.92 17.81
C THR A 114 -10.07 -3.15 17.29
N GLY A 115 -9.85 -1.93 17.80
CA GLY A 115 -8.63 -1.17 17.49
C GLY A 115 -7.36 -1.93 17.90
N PHE A 116 -6.36 -1.93 17.03
CA PHE A 116 -5.08 -2.59 17.26
C PHE A 116 -3.92 -1.77 16.67
N ASP A 117 -2.72 -2.00 17.17
CA ASP A 117 -1.47 -1.37 16.72
C ASP A 117 -0.44 -2.43 16.25
N GLU A 118 0.81 -2.02 16.09
CA GLU A 118 1.90 -2.87 15.58
C GLU A 118 2.23 -4.06 16.51
N SER A 119 1.82 -4.01 17.78
CA SER A 119 2.04 -5.09 18.77
C SER A 119 1.07 -6.27 18.57
N HIS A 120 -0.02 -6.06 17.81
CA HIS A 120 -1.00 -7.11 17.56
C HIS A 120 -0.38 -8.24 16.73
N PRO A 121 -0.59 -9.52 17.10
CA PRO A 121 -0.02 -10.64 16.37
C PRO A 121 -0.56 -10.76 14.94
N SER A 122 0.29 -11.20 14.03
CA SER A 122 -0.11 -11.52 12.66
C SER A 122 -0.99 -12.78 12.64
N ASN A 123 -2.14 -12.69 11.98
CA ASN A 123 -3.08 -13.79 11.74
C ASN A 123 -3.69 -13.64 10.33
N PRO A 124 -2.88 -13.81 9.27
CA PRO A 124 -3.27 -13.46 7.91
C PRO A 124 -4.47 -14.25 7.42
N LYS A 125 -5.36 -13.58 6.67
CA LYS A 125 -6.54 -14.18 6.06
C LYS A 125 -6.47 -14.07 4.54
N GLY A 126 -6.34 -15.22 3.89
CA GLY A 126 -6.25 -15.36 2.44
C GLY A 126 -4.83 -15.28 1.89
N ALA A 127 -4.65 -15.88 0.72
CA ALA A 127 -3.35 -16.15 0.12
C ALA A 127 -2.44 -14.90 -0.02
N TYR A 128 -2.99 -13.76 -0.39
CA TYR A 128 -2.21 -12.52 -0.48
C TYR A 128 -1.64 -12.09 0.88
N ALA A 129 -2.46 -12.14 1.92
CA ALA A 129 -2.06 -11.79 3.28
C ALA A 129 -0.99 -12.75 3.82
N GLU A 130 -1.17 -14.05 3.58
CA GLU A 130 -0.21 -15.10 3.95
C GLU A 130 1.14 -14.88 3.26
N MET A 131 1.15 -14.57 1.96
CA MET A 131 2.37 -14.27 1.21
C MET A 131 3.12 -13.05 1.77
N LYS A 132 2.39 -11.99 2.19
CA LYS A 132 2.99 -10.83 2.86
C LYS A 132 3.60 -11.20 4.21
N ALA A 133 2.86 -11.95 5.03
CA ALA A 133 3.32 -12.41 6.35
C ALA A 133 4.56 -13.34 6.25
N VAL A 134 4.65 -14.18 5.22
CA VAL A 134 5.83 -15.03 4.97
C VAL A 134 7.08 -14.18 4.75
N ILE A 135 6.99 -13.10 3.95
CA ILE A 135 8.13 -12.19 3.74
C ILE A 135 8.50 -11.45 5.04
N GLU A 136 7.52 -10.94 5.78
CA GLU A 136 7.78 -10.29 7.07
C GLU A 136 8.53 -11.24 8.03
N LYS A 137 8.05 -12.47 8.14
CA LYS A 137 8.64 -13.48 9.02
C LYS A 137 10.03 -13.92 8.59
N ARG A 138 10.28 -14.01 7.27
CA ARG A 138 11.61 -14.40 6.73
C ARG A 138 12.71 -13.42 7.16
N PHE A 139 12.38 -12.13 7.28
CA PHE A 139 13.35 -11.10 7.62
C PHE A 139 13.15 -10.49 9.02
N GLU A 140 12.37 -11.15 9.86
CA GLU A 140 12.16 -10.74 11.24
C GLU A 140 13.49 -10.66 12.01
N GLY A 141 13.67 -9.57 12.76
CA GLY A 141 14.89 -9.32 13.53
C GLY A 141 16.07 -8.73 12.72
N ASN A 142 15.95 -8.58 11.40
CA ASN A 142 16.98 -7.91 10.61
C ASN A 142 16.86 -6.37 10.77
N PRO A 143 17.89 -5.66 11.31
CA PRO A 143 17.81 -4.21 11.56
C PRO A 143 17.72 -3.36 10.29
N ASN A 144 18.12 -3.91 9.14
CA ASN A 144 18.04 -3.26 7.84
C ASN A 144 16.75 -3.59 7.07
N PHE A 145 15.79 -4.28 7.69
CA PHE A 145 14.49 -4.59 7.11
C PHE A 145 13.36 -3.94 7.91
N LYS A 146 12.51 -3.19 7.23
CA LYS A 146 11.25 -2.67 7.78
C LYS A 146 10.09 -3.04 6.88
N ALA A 147 8.93 -3.37 7.47
CA ALA A 147 7.68 -3.62 6.77
C ALA A 147 6.68 -2.50 7.07
N LEU A 148 6.27 -1.76 6.04
CA LEU A 148 5.22 -0.75 6.12
C LEU A 148 3.88 -1.42 5.76
N ARG A 149 3.03 -1.66 6.77
CA ARG A 149 1.73 -2.32 6.64
C ARG A 149 0.68 -1.30 6.21
N LEU A 150 0.35 -1.31 4.93
CA LEU A 150 -0.57 -0.35 4.34
C LEU A 150 -2.02 -0.76 4.59
N SER A 151 -2.86 0.17 5.04
CA SER A 151 -4.31 0.02 5.00
C SER A 151 -4.86 0.46 3.63
N TYR A 152 -6.17 0.67 3.52
CA TYR A 152 -6.78 1.09 2.27
C TYR A 152 -6.32 2.49 1.86
N ASN A 153 -5.56 2.54 0.75
CA ASN A 153 -5.02 3.77 0.20
C ASN A 153 -6.03 4.45 -0.73
N PHE A 154 -6.60 5.54 -0.26
CA PHE A 154 -7.54 6.36 -1.00
C PHE A 154 -6.84 7.37 -1.92
N PHE A 155 -7.31 7.45 -3.15
CA PHE A 155 -7.06 8.53 -4.11
C PHE A 155 -8.18 8.51 -5.16
N LYS A 156 -8.34 9.62 -5.93
CA LYS A 156 -9.46 9.81 -6.86
C LYS A 156 -9.67 8.66 -7.85
N ASP A 157 -8.59 8.06 -8.32
CA ASP A 157 -8.61 7.00 -9.34
C ASP A 157 -8.38 5.60 -8.77
N ASP A 158 -8.51 5.40 -7.43
CA ASP A 158 -8.56 4.06 -6.89
C ASP A 158 -9.81 3.31 -7.40
N ARG A 159 -9.75 2.00 -7.31
CA ARG A 159 -10.78 1.14 -7.90
C ARG A 159 -12.19 1.41 -7.41
N PHE A 160 -12.37 1.62 -6.09
CA PHE A 160 -13.69 1.81 -5.53
C PHE A 160 -14.22 3.22 -5.78
N THR A 161 -13.37 4.22 -5.63
CA THR A 161 -13.71 5.63 -5.92
C THR A 161 -14.04 5.82 -7.40
N THR A 162 -13.28 5.17 -8.31
CA THR A 162 -13.60 5.14 -9.74
C THR A 162 -14.97 4.53 -10.01
N TYR A 163 -15.32 3.43 -9.33
CA TYR A 163 -16.64 2.82 -9.44
C TYR A 163 -17.75 3.79 -8.98
N LEU A 164 -17.58 4.46 -7.83
CA LEU A 164 -18.55 5.45 -7.32
C LEU A 164 -18.75 6.62 -8.31
N ARG A 165 -17.65 7.14 -8.86
CA ARG A 165 -17.69 8.21 -9.88
C ARG A 165 -18.46 7.77 -11.12
N GLN A 166 -18.17 6.58 -11.65
CA GLN A 166 -18.87 6.05 -12.81
C GLN A 166 -20.37 5.85 -12.56
N CYS A 167 -20.75 5.43 -11.36
CA CYS A 167 -22.17 5.32 -10.98
C CYS A 167 -22.84 6.71 -10.93
N ALA A 168 -22.17 7.70 -10.34
CA ALA A 168 -22.68 9.06 -10.28
C ALA A 168 -22.84 9.68 -11.68
N GLU A 169 -21.82 9.52 -12.55
CA GLU A 169 -21.82 10.01 -13.94
C GLU A 169 -22.94 9.38 -14.78
N LYS A 170 -23.20 8.09 -14.59
CA LYS A 170 -24.24 7.35 -15.32
C LYS A 170 -25.63 7.46 -14.70
N GLY A 171 -25.75 8.07 -13.53
CA GLY A 171 -27.02 8.15 -12.77
C GLY A 171 -27.53 6.79 -12.27
N VAL A 172 -26.64 5.78 -12.16
CA VAL A 172 -26.97 4.45 -11.64
C VAL A 172 -26.68 4.34 -10.16
N GLU A 173 -27.43 3.49 -9.45
CA GLU A 173 -27.24 3.26 -8.02
C GLU A 173 -26.02 2.36 -7.77
N ALA A 174 -25.06 2.82 -6.94
CA ALA A 174 -23.90 2.04 -6.57
C ALA A 174 -24.23 1.01 -5.49
N GLU A 175 -23.67 -0.19 -5.59
CA GLU A 175 -23.73 -1.18 -4.51
C GLU A 175 -22.54 -1.00 -3.58
N VAL A 176 -22.82 -0.82 -2.29
CA VAL A 176 -21.83 -0.59 -1.24
C VAL A 176 -21.88 -1.74 -0.26
N PHE A 177 -20.81 -2.54 -0.22
CA PHE A 177 -20.74 -3.71 0.65
C PHE A 177 -20.45 -3.31 2.10
N ASP A 178 -21.25 -3.83 3.04
CA ASP A 178 -21.06 -3.67 4.48
C ASP A 178 -21.33 -5.01 5.18
N PRO A 179 -20.52 -5.41 6.22
CA PRO A 179 -19.40 -4.67 6.77
C PRO A 179 -18.11 -4.78 5.92
N LEU A 180 -17.40 -3.68 5.80
CA LEU A 180 -16.03 -3.62 5.29
C LEU A 180 -15.36 -2.38 5.87
N THR A 181 -14.67 -2.54 6.99
CA THR A 181 -14.10 -1.43 7.77
C THR A 181 -12.59 -1.37 7.63
N ARG A 182 -12.05 -0.17 7.38
CA ARG A 182 -10.60 0.08 7.21
C ARG A 182 -10.20 1.41 7.84
N ALA A 183 -8.93 1.50 8.26
CA ALA A 183 -8.27 2.76 8.57
C ALA A 183 -7.83 3.42 7.25
N VAL A 184 -8.77 4.14 6.62
CA VAL A 184 -8.57 4.70 5.27
C VAL A 184 -7.51 5.79 5.30
N VAL A 185 -6.47 5.66 4.48
CA VAL A 185 -5.35 6.60 4.41
C VAL A 185 -5.27 7.29 3.04
N HIS A 186 -4.98 8.59 3.02
CA HIS A 186 -4.70 9.28 1.78
C HIS A 186 -3.40 8.75 1.16
N ARG A 187 -3.40 8.48 -0.15
CA ARG A 187 -2.22 7.95 -0.85
C ARG A 187 -0.97 8.81 -0.65
N ASP A 188 -1.13 10.13 -0.62
CA ASP A 188 0.01 11.02 -0.44
C ASP A 188 0.60 10.97 0.97
N ASP A 189 -0.18 10.70 2.02
CA ASP A 189 0.37 10.43 3.36
C ASP A 189 1.22 9.15 3.36
N THR A 190 0.76 8.11 2.67
CA THR A 190 1.54 6.88 2.51
C THR A 190 2.85 7.14 1.76
N VAL A 191 2.80 7.89 0.67
CA VAL A 191 3.99 8.21 -0.15
C VAL A 191 4.97 9.10 0.62
N ASP A 192 4.49 10.10 1.34
CA ASP A 192 5.33 10.94 2.19
C ASP A 192 6.02 10.12 3.29
N ALA A 193 5.30 9.19 3.92
CA ALA A 193 5.90 8.27 4.90
C ALA A 193 6.99 7.38 4.28
N ILE A 194 6.76 6.83 3.10
CA ILE A 194 7.74 6.02 2.36
C ILE A 194 9.01 6.85 2.08
N LEU A 195 8.87 8.06 1.55
CA LEU A 195 9.99 8.93 1.22
C LEU A 195 10.75 9.39 2.47
N ASN A 196 10.03 9.73 3.55
CA ASN A 196 10.66 10.14 4.81
C ASN A 196 11.43 9.00 5.47
N ILE A 197 10.91 7.76 5.46
CA ILE A 197 11.64 6.58 5.96
C ILE A 197 12.87 6.31 5.08
N ALA A 198 12.75 6.44 3.77
CA ALA A 198 13.88 6.24 2.87
C ALA A 198 14.97 7.28 3.07
N ALA A 199 14.62 8.53 3.31
CA ALA A 199 15.56 9.63 3.59
C ALA A 199 16.17 9.55 4.99
N ASN A 200 15.41 9.13 5.99
CA ASN A 200 15.82 9.00 7.37
C ASN A 200 15.28 7.69 7.98
N TRP A 201 16.05 6.62 7.87
CA TRP A 201 15.65 5.28 8.33
C TRP A 201 15.23 5.20 9.78
N ASP A 202 15.84 6.03 10.61
CA ASP A 202 15.64 6.02 12.07
C ASP A 202 14.46 6.90 12.51
N CYS A 203 13.77 7.57 11.59
CA CYS A 203 12.54 8.30 11.91
C CYS A 203 11.38 7.36 12.26
N ALA A 204 11.45 6.10 11.85
CA ALA A 204 10.46 5.07 12.09
C ALA A 204 10.97 4.06 13.13
N ASP A 205 10.32 4.02 14.28
CA ASP A 205 10.63 3.07 15.34
C ASP A 205 10.11 1.66 14.99
N GLY A 206 10.87 0.64 15.38
CA GLY A 206 10.51 -0.75 15.18
C GLY A 206 10.69 -1.26 13.75
N GLN A 207 10.39 -2.54 13.57
CA GLN A 207 10.50 -3.24 12.29
C GLN A 207 9.17 -3.22 11.51
N TYR A 208 8.05 -3.27 12.22
CA TYR A 208 6.71 -3.20 11.65
C TYR A 208 6.15 -1.80 11.89
N ILE A 209 5.59 -1.20 10.85
CA ILE A 209 5.06 0.17 10.88
C ILE A 209 3.68 0.13 10.25
N ASN A 210 2.66 0.53 11.00
CA ASN A 210 1.32 0.67 10.48
C ASN A 210 1.15 1.99 9.70
N CYS A 211 0.50 1.91 8.55
CA CYS A 211 0.21 3.05 7.69
C CYS A 211 -1.29 3.10 7.36
N GLY A 212 -2.07 3.57 8.32
CA GLY A 212 -3.50 3.83 8.22
C GLY A 212 -3.82 5.29 8.45
N GLY A 213 -4.98 5.72 7.98
CA GLY A 213 -5.48 7.08 8.20
C GLY A 213 -5.97 7.29 9.63
N PRO A 214 -6.35 8.53 9.98
CA PRO A 214 -6.94 8.82 11.29
C PRO A 214 -8.37 8.31 11.39
N ASP A 215 -9.05 8.12 10.26
CA ASP A 215 -10.44 7.71 10.21
C ASP A 215 -10.56 6.20 9.95
N VAL A 216 -11.17 5.50 10.91
CA VAL A 216 -11.57 4.10 10.75
C VAL A 216 -13.02 4.10 10.27
N LEU A 217 -13.23 3.75 9.02
CA LEU A 217 -14.52 3.91 8.34
C LEU A 217 -15.02 2.59 7.77
N SER A 218 -16.33 2.35 7.90
CA SER A 218 -17.00 1.37 7.05
C SER A 218 -17.03 1.88 5.59
N ARG A 219 -17.22 0.98 4.66
CA ARG A 219 -17.36 1.37 3.25
C ARG A 219 -18.57 2.27 3.01
N GLN A 220 -19.65 2.10 3.81
CA GLN A 220 -20.81 3.01 3.80
C GLN A 220 -20.38 4.42 4.22
N GLN A 221 -19.75 4.58 5.39
CA GLN A 221 -19.32 5.88 5.90
C GLN A 221 -18.35 6.59 4.94
N PHE A 222 -17.41 5.84 4.35
CA PHE A 222 -16.53 6.36 3.31
C PHE A 222 -17.32 6.88 2.09
N THR A 223 -18.32 6.11 1.63
CA THR A 223 -19.15 6.50 0.48
C THR A 223 -20.00 7.74 0.78
N GLU A 224 -20.52 7.87 2.01
CA GLU A 224 -21.24 9.07 2.47
C GLU A 224 -20.34 10.31 2.41
N ILE A 225 -19.11 10.22 2.92
CA ILE A 225 -18.14 11.33 2.87
C ILE A 225 -17.84 11.72 1.42
N VAL A 226 -17.59 10.75 0.54
CA VAL A 226 -17.31 11.03 -0.89
C VAL A 226 -18.53 11.67 -1.57
N ARG A 227 -19.75 11.18 -1.32
CA ARG A 227 -20.98 11.76 -1.85
C ARG A 227 -21.16 13.20 -1.39
N ASP A 228 -21.11 13.43 -0.08
CA ASP A 228 -21.46 14.71 0.53
C ASP A 228 -20.39 15.79 0.24
N THR A 229 -19.14 15.36 -0.03
CA THR A 229 -18.04 16.28 -0.31
C THR A 229 -17.84 16.56 -1.80
N ALA A 230 -17.95 15.54 -2.66
CA ALA A 230 -17.51 15.64 -4.06
C ALA A 230 -18.48 15.10 -5.11
N LEU A 231 -19.37 14.18 -4.76
CA LEU A 231 -20.28 13.52 -5.71
C LEU A 231 -21.76 13.62 -5.29
N PRO A 232 -22.36 14.82 -5.21
CA PRO A 232 -23.71 15.00 -4.65
C PRO A 232 -24.83 14.28 -5.44
N SER A 233 -24.56 13.89 -6.69
CA SER A 233 -25.48 13.10 -7.51
C SER A 233 -25.41 11.59 -7.26
N LEU A 234 -24.42 11.12 -6.48
CA LEU A 234 -24.21 9.69 -6.20
C LEU A 234 -25.40 9.12 -5.43
N LYS A 235 -26.02 8.11 -6.01
CA LYS A 235 -27.01 7.25 -5.34
C LYS A 235 -26.33 5.93 -5.00
N PHE A 236 -26.61 5.40 -3.81
CA PHE A 236 -26.08 4.09 -3.43
C PHE A 236 -27.03 3.35 -2.50
N LYS A 237 -26.92 2.04 -2.52
CA LYS A 237 -27.57 1.13 -1.55
C LYS A 237 -26.50 0.29 -0.85
N VAL A 238 -26.70 0.09 0.45
CA VAL A 238 -25.87 -0.80 1.25
C VAL A 238 -26.37 -2.22 1.06
N THR A 239 -25.44 -3.13 0.76
CA THR A 239 -25.74 -4.55 0.53
C THR A 239 -24.75 -5.43 1.28
N GLN A 240 -25.18 -6.62 1.64
CA GLN A 240 -24.29 -7.65 2.16
C GLN A 240 -23.51 -8.27 0.99
N PRO A 241 -22.17 -8.36 1.08
CA PRO A 241 -21.41 -9.00 0.02
C PRO A 241 -21.69 -10.51 0.00
N PRO A 242 -21.49 -11.16 -1.15
CA PRO A 242 -21.54 -12.62 -1.24
C PRO A 242 -20.55 -13.25 -0.26
N ALA A 243 -20.89 -14.41 0.33
CA ALA A 243 -20.02 -15.10 1.30
C ALA A 243 -18.58 -15.31 0.79
N LYS A 244 -18.41 -15.58 -0.52
CA LYS A 244 -17.13 -15.70 -1.19
C LYS A 244 -16.26 -14.43 -1.10
N PHE A 245 -16.86 -13.26 -0.93
CA PHE A 245 -16.14 -12.00 -0.85
C PHE A 245 -15.21 -11.93 0.36
N TYR A 246 -15.61 -12.52 1.48
CA TYR A 246 -14.80 -12.56 2.71
C TYR A 246 -13.85 -13.76 2.80
N GLY A 247 -13.86 -14.65 1.80
CA GLY A 247 -12.95 -15.79 1.76
C GLY A 247 -11.48 -15.38 1.80
N ASP A 248 -11.15 -14.34 1.04
CA ASP A 248 -9.77 -13.88 0.83
C ASP A 248 -9.48 -12.51 1.47
N ARG A 249 -10.37 -11.99 2.33
CA ARG A 249 -10.19 -10.66 2.95
C ARG A 249 -10.93 -10.50 4.26
N ALA A 250 -10.36 -9.71 5.14
CA ALA A 250 -10.99 -9.33 6.39
C ALA A 250 -12.21 -8.42 6.17
N ALA A 251 -13.25 -8.58 6.97
CA ALA A 251 -14.37 -7.64 7.05
C ALA A 251 -13.96 -6.40 7.86
N TYR A 252 -13.16 -6.60 8.90
CA TYR A 252 -12.73 -5.56 9.83
C TYR A 252 -11.21 -5.46 9.89
N SER A 253 -10.68 -4.24 9.76
CA SER A 253 -9.28 -3.89 10.02
C SER A 253 -9.25 -2.48 10.60
N GLN A 254 -9.31 -2.39 11.94
CA GLN A 254 -9.32 -1.14 12.69
C GLN A 254 -7.90 -0.77 13.13
N MET A 255 -6.98 -0.74 12.18
CA MET A 255 -5.57 -0.51 12.39
C MET A 255 -5.28 0.92 12.87
N SER A 256 -4.67 1.05 14.02
CA SER A 256 -4.08 2.27 14.52
C SER A 256 -2.65 2.43 14.02
N SER A 257 -2.21 3.66 13.80
CA SER A 257 -0.89 3.99 13.27
C SER A 257 -0.24 5.08 14.15
N PRO A 258 0.15 4.75 15.38
CA PRO A 258 0.59 5.73 16.36
C PRO A 258 1.87 6.48 15.95
N ASN A 259 2.75 5.82 15.19
CA ASN A 259 4.03 6.37 14.76
C ASN A 259 3.96 7.18 13.46
N LEU A 260 2.85 7.10 12.71
CA LEU A 260 2.80 7.65 11.36
C LEU A 260 2.93 9.17 11.32
N GLU A 261 2.33 9.89 12.27
CA GLU A 261 2.44 11.37 12.33
C GLU A 261 3.85 11.84 12.69
N LYS A 262 4.58 11.08 13.52
CA LYS A 262 6.00 11.34 13.80
C LYS A 262 6.83 11.18 12.51
N ILE A 263 6.59 10.13 11.75
CA ILE A 263 7.26 9.88 10.46
C ILE A 263 6.95 10.98 9.45
N LEU A 264 5.69 11.42 9.39
CA LEU A 264 5.24 12.49 8.48
C LEU A 264 5.72 13.89 8.89
N GLY A 265 6.01 14.12 10.16
CA GLY A 265 6.27 15.47 10.71
C GLY A 265 5.03 16.37 10.71
N ARG A 266 3.85 15.80 10.47
CA ARG A 266 2.56 16.50 10.42
C ARG A 266 1.41 15.53 10.73
N LYS A 267 0.21 16.09 10.95
CA LYS A 267 -1.02 15.26 11.04
C LYS A 267 -1.35 14.62 9.69
N ARG A 268 -1.94 13.44 9.76
CA ARG A 268 -2.52 12.75 8.59
C ARG A 268 -3.75 13.50 8.10
N HIS A 269 -4.02 13.43 6.82
CA HIS A 269 -5.28 13.93 6.28
C HIS A 269 -6.46 13.08 6.77
N THR A 270 -7.53 13.74 7.23
CA THR A 270 -8.83 13.08 7.35
C THR A 270 -9.35 12.72 5.96
N ILE A 271 -10.27 11.75 5.88
CA ILE A 271 -10.80 11.36 4.57
C ILE A 271 -11.58 12.50 3.91
N LYS A 272 -12.25 13.34 4.68
CA LYS A 272 -12.88 14.54 4.12
C LYS A 272 -11.84 15.46 3.45
N GLN A 273 -10.76 15.78 4.14
CA GLN A 273 -9.65 16.58 3.58
C GLN A 273 -9.03 15.93 2.33
N ALA A 274 -8.83 14.61 2.37
CA ALA A 274 -8.30 13.87 1.25
C ALA A 274 -9.24 13.92 0.02
N VAL A 275 -10.55 13.81 0.22
CA VAL A 275 -11.55 13.94 -0.84
C VAL A 275 -11.55 15.37 -1.40
N GLU A 276 -11.50 16.38 -0.54
CA GLU A 276 -11.41 17.79 -0.97
C GLU A 276 -10.18 18.01 -1.86
N LEU A 277 -9.02 17.50 -1.48
CA LEU A 277 -7.77 17.60 -2.26
C LEU A 277 -7.86 16.86 -3.60
N GLU A 278 -8.30 15.62 -3.60
CA GLU A 278 -8.33 14.76 -4.79
C GLU A 278 -9.37 15.24 -5.84
N PHE A 279 -10.46 15.84 -5.40
CA PHE A 279 -11.51 16.33 -6.29
C PHE A 279 -11.45 17.83 -6.58
N GLY A 280 -10.53 18.55 -5.94
CA GLY A 280 -10.39 20.00 -6.12
C GLY A 280 -11.60 20.78 -5.58
N VAL A 281 -12.30 20.26 -4.57
CA VAL A 281 -13.42 20.90 -3.88
C VAL A 281 -12.96 21.39 -2.52
N GLY A 282 -13.43 22.53 -2.03
CA GLY A 282 -13.06 23.05 -0.70
C GLY A 282 -12.14 24.28 -0.69
N ASN A 283 -11.63 24.73 -1.82
CA ASN A 283 -10.86 26.00 -1.92
C ASN A 283 -11.70 27.14 -2.55
N MET A 284 -12.92 27.36 -2.05
CA MET A 284 -13.66 28.62 -2.30
C MET A 284 -14.06 29.21 -0.96
N GLY A 285 -13.06 29.74 -0.24
CA GLY A 285 -13.25 30.47 0.99
C GLY A 285 -11.98 31.19 1.37
#